data_eb0b310dc8803af9bcc75985e7ac3229
#
_entry.id   eb0b310dc8803af9bcc75985e7ac3229
#
_cell.length_a   1.000
_cell.length_b   1.000
_cell.length_c   1.000
_cell.angle_alpha   90.00
_cell.angle_beta   90.00
_cell.angle_gamma   90.00
#
_symmetry.space_group_name_H-M   'P 1'
#
loop_
_entity.id
_entity.type
_entity.pdbx_description
1 polymer ?
#
loop_
_entity_poly.entity_id
_entity_poly.type
_entity_poly.pdbx_seq_one_letter_code
_entity_poly.pdbx_strand_id
1 'polypeptide(L)'
;MVKRKIISKTDNSGWKEPKKRKPRKSMSEEQKKAATERLKKARAARAEKNPDYGLSGVHESIRDLPDEHPVAPKKVKQWIKTQKDFAAAERGSVRQNIKGALAKQLYHEGYIKHMQTYLRTGDWIDIFYGEHQQNKIRWSCYSLAYDKDGDPKRYLRVNEI
;
A
#
# COMPACT_ATOMS: atom_id res chain seq x y z
N MET A 1 -10.49 50.08 -8.76
CA MET A 1 -10.51 48.62 -9.01
C MET A 1 -11.94 48.19 -9.28
N VAL A 2 -12.26 47.75 -10.50
CA VAL A 2 -13.61 47.29 -10.89
C VAL A 2 -13.74 45.83 -10.47
N LYS A 3 -14.61 45.56 -9.49
CA LYS A 3 -14.94 44.16 -9.06
C LYS A 3 -15.77 43.52 -10.18
N ARG A 4 -15.15 42.59 -10.92
CA ARG A 4 -15.85 41.74 -11.89
C ARG A 4 -16.75 40.76 -11.16
N LYS A 5 -18.06 40.92 -11.30
CA LYS A 5 -19.06 39.97 -10.79
C LYS A 5 -19.12 38.80 -11.78
N ILE A 6 -18.59 37.63 -11.39
CA ILE A 6 -18.75 36.41 -12.19
C ILE A 6 -20.16 35.89 -11.92
N ILE A 7 -21.04 36.03 -12.89
CA ILE A 7 -22.38 35.44 -12.85
C ILE A 7 -22.29 34.13 -13.66
N SER A 8 -22.17 32.99 -12.96
CA SER A 8 -22.34 31.69 -13.60
C SER A 8 -23.83 31.40 -13.75
N LYS A 9 -24.36 31.53 -14.95
CA LYS A 9 -25.67 31.00 -15.28
C LYS A 9 -25.53 29.51 -15.58
N THR A 10 -25.87 28.66 -14.62
CA THR A 10 -25.96 27.22 -14.84
C THR A 10 -27.37 26.94 -15.35
N ASP A 11 -27.50 26.57 -16.61
CA ASP A 11 -28.77 26.09 -17.16
C ASP A 11 -29.02 24.65 -16.72
N ASN A 12 -29.91 24.48 -15.76
CA ASN A 12 -30.32 23.19 -15.22
C ASN A 12 -31.62 22.65 -15.86
N SER A 13 -32.09 23.27 -16.94
CA SER A 13 -33.36 22.90 -17.59
C SER A 13 -33.38 21.44 -18.10
N GLY A 14 -32.20 20.86 -18.37
CA GLY A 14 -32.04 19.46 -18.79
C GLY A 14 -31.83 18.48 -17.66
N TRP A 15 -31.71 18.93 -16.40
CA TRP A 15 -31.42 18.00 -15.28
C TRP A 15 -32.67 17.24 -14.88
N LYS A 16 -32.61 15.90 -15.03
CA LYS A 16 -33.62 14.98 -14.52
C LYS A 16 -33.12 14.30 -13.28
N GLU A 17 -33.88 14.32 -12.19
CA GLU A 17 -33.54 13.60 -10.98
C GLU A 17 -33.16 12.14 -11.29
N PRO A 18 -32.01 11.64 -10.80
CA PRO A 18 -31.64 10.25 -11.02
C PRO A 18 -32.68 9.34 -10.38
N LYS A 19 -33.26 8.45 -11.18
CA LYS A 19 -34.25 7.47 -10.68
C LYS A 19 -33.69 6.72 -9.50
N LYS A 20 -34.33 6.81 -8.33
CA LYS A 20 -33.95 6.07 -7.12
C LYS A 20 -33.90 4.56 -7.45
N ARG A 21 -32.70 4.00 -7.41
CA ARG A 21 -32.55 2.55 -7.63
C ARG A 21 -33.20 1.80 -6.47
N LYS A 22 -34.04 0.82 -6.77
CA LYS A 22 -34.60 -0.07 -5.74
C LYS A 22 -33.45 -0.74 -4.99
N PRO A 23 -33.51 -0.84 -3.65
CA PRO A 23 -32.49 -1.54 -2.89
C PRO A 23 -32.39 -2.98 -3.40
N ARG A 24 -31.18 -3.45 -3.66
CA ARG A 24 -30.93 -4.83 -4.06
C ARG A 24 -31.26 -5.73 -2.88
N LYS A 25 -32.00 -6.81 -3.12
CA LYS A 25 -32.23 -7.86 -2.12
C LYS A 25 -30.87 -8.41 -1.68
N SER A 26 -30.69 -8.63 -0.37
CA SER A 26 -29.50 -9.28 0.16
C SER A 26 -29.40 -10.71 -0.40
N MET A 27 -28.21 -11.12 -0.78
CA MET A 27 -27.96 -12.49 -1.24
C MET A 27 -28.08 -13.46 -0.08
N SER A 28 -28.68 -14.63 -0.32
CA SER A 28 -28.68 -15.73 0.63
C SER A 28 -27.25 -16.25 0.88
N GLU A 29 -27.02 -16.95 1.99
CA GLU A 29 -25.69 -17.51 2.30
C GLU A 29 -25.21 -18.51 1.25
N GLU A 30 -26.11 -19.32 0.71
CA GLU A 30 -25.79 -20.24 -0.39
C GLU A 30 -25.38 -19.52 -1.66
N GLN A 31 -26.07 -18.43 -2.00
CA GLN A 31 -25.67 -17.57 -3.13
C GLN A 31 -24.32 -16.92 -2.92
N LYS A 32 -24.01 -16.50 -1.69
CA LYS A 32 -22.68 -15.94 -1.35
C LYS A 32 -21.59 -17.01 -1.49
N LYS A 33 -21.83 -18.21 -0.99
CA LYS A 33 -20.89 -19.35 -1.13
C LYS A 33 -20.65 -19.68 -2.61
N ALA A 34 -21.70 -19.84 -3.38
CA ALA A 34 -21.61 -20.12 -4.82
C ALA A 34 -20.87 -19.00 -5.58
N ALA A 35 -21.10 -17.73 -5.22
CA ALA A 35 -20.40 -16.59 -5.81
C ALA A 35 -18.91 -16.60 -5.46
N THR A 36 -18.54 -16.92 -4.22
CA THR A 36 -17.13 -17.01 -3.80
C THR A 36 -16.41 -18.16 -4.50
N GLU A 37 -17.04 -19.30 -4.69
CA GLU A 37 -16.47 -20.43 -5.43
C GLU A 37 -16.26 -20.11 -6.91
N ARG A 38 -17.23 -19.46 -7.56
CA ARG A 38 -17.08 -18.99 -8.94
C ARG A 38 -15.93 -18.01 -9.09
N LEU A 39 -15.79 -17.07 -8.15
CA LEU A 39 -14.67 -16.12 -8.12
C LEU A 39 -13.33 -16.82 -7.89
N LYS A 40 -13.30 -17.83 -7.01
CA LYS A 40 -12.09 -18.63 -6.76
C LYS A 40 -11.65 -19.36 -8.03
N LYS A 41 -12.58 -20.04 -8.73
CA LYS A 41 -12.30 -20.71 -10.02
C LYS A 41 -11.83 -19.73 -11.08
N ALA A 42 -12.49 -18.56 -11.20
CA ALA A 42 -12.10 -17.55 -12.19
C ALA A 42 -10.70 -16.95 -11.91
N ARG A 43 -10.36 -16.79 -10.64
CA ARG A 43 -9.01 -16.32 -10.25
C ARG A 43 -7.93 -17.36 -10.53
N ALA A 44 -8.22 -18.64 -10.23
CA ALA A 44 -7.30 -19.74 -10.53
C ALA A 44 -7.03 -19.85 -12.04
N ALA A 45 -8.08 -19.84 -12.87
CA ALA A 45 -7.95 -19.88 -14.31
C ALA A 45 -7.20 -18.67 -14.91
N ARG A 46 -7.31 -17.48 -14.29
CA ARG A 46 -6.53 -16.30 -14.69
C ARG A 46 -5.07 -16.41 -14.27
N ALA A 47 -4.79 -16.95 -13.09
CA ALA A 47 -3.43 -17.18 -12.61
C ALA A 47 -2.70 -18.20 -13.48
N GLU A 48 -3.38 -19.24 -13.94
CA GLU A 48 -2.83 -20.25 -14.84
C GLU A 48 -2.48 -19.66 -16.21
N LYS A 49 -3.34 -18.79 -16.76
CA LYS A 49 -3.11 -18.13 -18.05
C LYS A 49 -2.09 -16.99 -18.01
N ASN A 50 -1.92 -16.38 -16.86
CA ASN A 50 -1.04 -15.23 -16.67
C ASN A 50 -0.26 -15.40 -15.37
N PRO A 51 1.04 -15.78 -15.45
CA PRO A 51 1.91 -15.93 -14.28
C PRO A 51 2.00 -14.64 -13.43
N ASP A 52 1.90 -13.48 -14.09
CA ASP A 52 1.92 -12.16 -13.43
C ASP A 52 0.57 -11.74 -12.84
N TYR A 53 -0.42 -12.63 -12.86
CA TYR A 53 -1.74 -12.32 -12.32
C TYR A 53 -1.66 -11.98 -10.83
N GLY A 54 -2.08 -10.77 -10.48
CA GLY A 54 -1.99 -10.26 -9.11
C GLY A 54 -0.70 -9.49 -8.81
N LEU A 55 0.30 -9.50 -9.70
CA LEU A 55 1.53 -8.73 -9.60
C LEU A 55 1.48 -7.42 -10.41
N SER A 56 0.34 -7.12 -11.04
CA SER A 56 0.12 -5.84 -11.72
C SER A 56 0.41 -4.68 -10.77
N GLY A 57 1.23 -3.72 -11.22
CA GLY A 57 1.68 -2.59 -10.40
C GLY A 57 2.80 -2.90 -9.40
N VAL A 58 3.39 -4.09 -9.47
CA VAL A 58 4.60 -4.45 -8.73
C VAL A 58 5.80 -4.23 -9.64
N HIS A 59 6.85 -3.61 -9.11
CA HIS A 59 8.09 -3.36 -9.84
C HIS A 59 8.73 -4.69 -10.26
N GLU A 60 9.36 -4.72 -11.44
CA GLU A 60 9.93 -5.93 -12.02
C GLU A 60 10.98 -6.58 -11.11
N SER A 61 11.87 -5.77 -10.51
CA SER A 61 12.96 -6.25 -9.63
C SER A 61 12.51 -7.09 -8.43
N ILE A 62 11.25 -6.96 -8.01
CA ILE A 62 10.74 -7.65 -6.81
C ILE A 62 9.67 -8.71 -7.15
N ARG A 63 9.29 -8.87 -8.42
CA ARG A 63 8.27 -9.87 -8.81
C ARG A 63 8.72 -11.29 -8.56
N ASP A 64 9.99 -11.56 -8.81
CA ASP A 64 10.59 -12.89 -8.74
C ASP A 64 11.10 -13.25 -7.33
N LEU A 65 10.88 -12.36 -6.35
CA LEU A 65 11.27 -12.65 -4.97
C LEU A 65 10.47 -13.84 -4.43
N PRO A 66 11.14 -14.84 -3.82
CA PRO A 66 10.47 -16.00 -3.24
C PRO A 66 9.52 -15.57 -2.12
N ASP A 67 8.44 -16.30 -1.93
CA ASP A 67 7.42 -16.01 -0.90
C ASP A 67 8.01 -16.01 0.53
N GLU A 68 9.15 -16.68 0.73
CA GLU A 68 9.88 -16.73 2.01
C GLU A 68 10.62 -15.41 2.31
N HIS A 69 10.96 -14.65 1.27
CA HIS A 69 11.69 -13.39 1.43
C HIS A 69 11.01 -12.46 2.44
N PRO A 70 11.78 -11.77 3.32
CA PRO A 70 11.22 -10.91 4.36
C PRO A 70 10.21 -9.87 3.84
N VAL A 71 10.49 -9.28 2.69
CA VAL A 71 9.65 -8.26 2.04
C VAL A 71 9.06 -8.74 0.70
N ALA A 72 8.69 -10.03 0.62
CA ALA A 72 8.04 -10.55 -0.57
C ALA A 72 6.78 -9.76 -0.92
N PRO A 73 6.50 -9.47 -2.22
CA PRO A 73 5.37 -8.66 -2.64
C PRO A 73 4.02 -9.14 -2.14
N LYS A 74 3.84 -10.46 -2.01
CA LYS A 74 2.60 -11.05 -1.46
C LYS A 74 2.42 -10.70 0.01
N LYS A 75 3.48 -10.81 0.82
CA LYS A 75 3.46 -10.42 2.25
C LYS A 75 3.17 -8.94 2.40
N VAL A 76 3.87 -8.10 1.65
CA VAL A 76 3.68 -6.64 1.70
C VAL A 76 2.25 -6.24 1.32
N LYS A 77 1.65 -6.87 0.31
CA LYS A 77 0.23 -6.63 -0.02
C LYS A 77 -0.72 -7.02 1.12
N GLN A 78 -0.42 -8.09 1.85
CA GLN A 78 -1.19 -8.48 3.02
C GLN A 78 -1.02 -7.46 4.15
N TRP A 79 0.21 -7.03 4.45
CA TRP A 79 0.47 -5.99 5.47
C TRP A 79 -0.25 -4.68 5.16
N ILE A 80 -0.25 -4.26 3.89
CA ILE A 80 -1.02 -3.08 3.47
C ILE A 80 -2.50 -3.24 3.82
N LYS A 81 -3.07 -4.44 3.65
CA LYS A 81 -4.48 -4.70 4.01
C LYS A 81 -4.70 -4.56 5.51
N THR A 82 -3.88 -5.24 6.33
CA THR A 82 -3.96 -5.16 7.78
C THR A 82 -3.79 -3.72 8.29
N GLN A 83 -2.80 -3.00 7.75
CA GLN A 83 -2.56 -1.60 8.14
C GLN A 83 -3.72 -0.67 7.73
N LYS A 84 -4.42 -0.95 6.63
CA LYS A 84 -5.65 -0.22 6.26
C LYS A 84 -6.78 -0.48 7.25
N ASP A 85 -6.91 -1.71 7.74
CA ASP A 85 -7.92 -2.05 8.74
C ASP A 85 -7.62 -1.33 10.07
N PHE A 86 -6.36 -1.24 10.51
CA PHE A 86 -5.96 -0.44 11.67
C PHE A 86 -6.21 1.05 11.48
N ALA A 87 -5.84 1.62 10.33
CA ALA A 87 -6.12 3.02 10.03
C ALA A 87 -7.64 3.32 10.02
N ALA A 88 -8.46 2.38 9.55
CA ALA A 88 -9.92 2.52 9.56
C ALA A 88 -10.48 2.48 10.98
N ALA A 89 -9.96 1.61 11.85
CA ALA A 89 -10.34 1.55 13.26
C ALA A 89 -9.99 2.86 13.99
N GLU A 90 -8.76 3.38 13.77
CA GLU A 90 -8.33 4.64 14.41
C GLU A 90 -9.12 5.86 13.90
N ARG A 91 -9.64 5.85 12.67
CA ARG A 91 -10.57 6.91 12.19
C ARG A 91 -11.84 7.01 13.05
N GLY A 92 -12.33 5.88 13.55
CA GLY A 92 -13.44 5.86 14.52
C GLY A 92 -13.05 6.57 15.82
N SER A 93 -11.88 6.26 16.36
CA SER A 93 -11.31 6.87 17.57
C SER A 93 -11.05 8.37 17.40
N VAL A 94 -10.60 8.81 16.22
CA VAL A 94 -10.41 10.24 15.88
C VAL A 94 -11.74 10.99 15.92
N ARG A 95 -12.81 10.41 15.36
CA ARG A 95 -14.15 11.03 15.41
C ARG A 95 -14.67 11.19 16.83
N GLN A 96 -14.24 10.32 17.74
CA GLN A 96 -14.56 10.40 19.17
C GLN A 96 -13.60 11.31 19.95
N ASN A 97 -12.69 12.01 19.28
CA ASN A 97 -11.67 12.89 19.87
C ASN A 97 -10.77 12.19 20.91
N ILE A 98 -10.49 10.90 20.75
CA ILE A 98 -9.60 10.16 21.63
C ILE A 98 -8.16 10.68 21.45
N LYS A 99 -7.53 11.06 22.57
CA LYS A 99 -6.16 11.59 22.58
C LYS A 99 -5.18 10.59 21.93
N GLY A 100 -4.41 11.06 20.97
CA GLY A 100 -3.39 10.26 20.28
C GLY A 100 -3.91 9.42 19.10
N ALA A 101 -5.23 9.29 18.90
CA ALA A 101 -5.80 8.50 17.80
C ALA A 101 -5.38 9.03 16.42
N LEU A 102 -5.31 10.35 16.25
CA LEU A 102 -4.86 10.97 15.01
C LEU A 102 -3.39 10.60 14.69
N ALA A 103 -2.51 10.61 15.69
CA ALA A 103 -1.11 10.25 15.51
C ALA A 103 -0.98 8.78 15.06
N LYS A 104 -1.75 7.86 15.66
CA LYS A 104 -1.78 6.45 15.28
C LYS A 104 -2.32 6.27 13.86
N GLN A 105 -3.40 6.96 13.51
CA GLN A 105 -3.93 6.91 12.14
C GLN A 105 -2.88 7.35 11.12
N LEU A 106 -2.22 8.50 11.34
CA LEU A 106 -1.17 9.02 10.46
C LEU A 106 0.03 8.07 10.37
N TYR A 107 0.39 7.42 11.48
CA TYR A 107 1.43 6.41 11.51
C TYR A 107 1.11 5.24 10.57
N HIS A 108 -0.09 4.66 10.68
CA HIS A 108 -0.53 3.58 9.80
C HIS A 108 -0.60 4.02 8.33
N GLU A 109 -1.12 5.22 8.06
CA GLU A 109 -1.20 5.77 6.71
C GLU A 109 0.19 6.05 6.10
N GLY A 110 1.14 6.50 6.90
CA GLY A 110 2.54 6.69 6.49
C GLY A 110 3.18 5.36 6.08
N TYR A 111 3.04 4.34 6.92
CA TYR A 111 3.59 3.01 6.62
C TYR A 111 2.95 2.38 5.38
N ILE A 112 1.64 2.55 5.18
CA ILE A 112 0.96 2.11 3.95
C ILE A 112 1.59 2.78 2.72
N LYS A 113 1.88 4.08 2.78
CA LYS A 113 2.52 4.80 1.68
C LYS A 113 3.93 4.27 1.38
N HIS A 114 4.73 3.98 2.41
CA HIS A 114 6.06 3.39 2.23
C HIS A 114 5.97 2.02 1.54
N MET A 115 5.10 1.13 1.99
CA MET A 115 4.87 -0.17 1.37
C MET A 115 4.38 -0.06 -0.09
N GLN A 116 3.49 0.89 -0.39
CA GLN A 116 3.03 1.14 -1.75
C GLN A 116 4.15 1.67 -2.65
N THR A 117 5.01 2.54 -2.12
CA THR A 117 6.19 3.03 -2.83
C THR A 117 7.14 1.88 -3.13
N TYR A 118 7.42 1.02 -2.15
CA TYR A 118 8.22 -0.19 -2.35
C TYR A 118 7.67 -1.07 -3.47
N LEU A 119 6.37 -1.36 -3.48
CA LEU A 119 5.78 -2.17 -4.54
C LEU A 119 5.94 -1.53 -5.93
N ARG A 120 5.98 -0.20 -6.01
CA ARG A 120 6.10 0.54 -7.27
C ARG A 120 7.55 0.72 -7.72
N THR A 121 8.49 0.94 -6.81
CA THR A 121 9.90 1.26 -7.13
C THR A 121 10.84 0.09 -6.97
N GLY A 122 10.49 -0.90 -6.14
CA GLY A 122 11.37 -2.00 -5.77
C GLY A 122 12.27 -1.71 -4.57
N ASP A 123 12.36 -0.45 -4.11
CA ASP A 123 13.26 -0.02 -3.06
C ASP A 123 12.53 0.13 -1.72
N TRP A 124 13.00 -0.59 -0.69
CA TRP A 124 12.49 -0.46 0.67
C TRP A 124 13.15 0.71 1.38
N ILE A 125 12.37 1.74 1.70
CA ILE A 125 12.87 3.01 2.27
C ILE A 125 12.75 3.04 3.79
N ASP A 126 11.87 2.23 4.38
CA ASP A 126 11.62 2.24 5.82
C ASP A 126 12.72 1.49 6.59
N ILE A 127 12.98 1.92 7.82
CA ILE A 127 13.96 1.27 8.70
C ILE A 127 13.38 -0.03 9.31
N PHE A 128 12.05 -0.13 9.34
CA PHE A 128 11.33 -1.28 9.88
C PHE A 128 10.56 -2.00 8.77
N TYR A 129 10.32 -3.29 8.98
CA TYR A 129 9.47 -4.10 8.12
C TYR A 129 8.66 -5.10 8.93
N GLY A 130 7.63 -5.66 8.31
CA GLY A 130 6.72 -6.61 8.93
C GLY A 130 5.30 -6.05 9.08
N GLU A 131 4.37 -6.91 9.44
CA GLU A 131 2.96 -6.54 9.57
C GLU A 131 2.73 -5.43 10.61
N HIS A 132 3.52 -5.45 11.70
CA HIS A 132 3.48 -4.49 12.81
C HIS A 132 4.80 -3.73 12.97
N GLN A 133 5.62 -3.63 11.92
CA GLN A 133 6.96 -3.02 11.97
C GLN A 133 7.87 -3.62 13.05
N GLN A 134 7.71 -4.90 13.32
CA GLN A 134 8.41 -5.60 14.40
C GLN A 134 9.89 -5.88 14.11
N ASN A 135 10.28 -5.88 12.83
CA ASN A 135 11.64 -6.17 12.42
C ASN A 135 12.36 -4.89 12.02
N LYS A 136 13.61 -4.73 12.46
CA LYS A 136 14.47 -3.60 12.10
C LYS A 136 15.45 -4.01 11.02
N ILE A 137 15.59 -3.17 9.98
CA ILE A 137 16.63 -3.35 8.97
C ILE A 137 17.93 -2.81 9.53
N ARG A 138 18.97 -3.65 9.51
CA ARG A 138 20.34 -3.22 9.82
C ARG A 138 21.01 -2.83 8.51
N TRP A 139 21.26 -1.54 8.37
CA TRP A 139 22.00 -1.01 7.24
C TRP A 139 23.50 -1.17 7.52
N SER A 140 24.24 -1.70 6.55
CA SER A 140 25.69 -1.63 6.55
C SER A 140 26.13 -0.62 5.50
N CYS A 141 26.81 0.42 5.92
CA CYS A 141 27.42 1.38 5.02
C CYS A 141 28.87 0.97 4.77
N TYR A 142 29.28 1.04 3.52
CA TYR A 142 30.68 0.86 3.12
C TYR A 142 31.20 2.22 2.67
N SER A 143 32.32 2.68 3.25
CA SER A 143 33.03 3.85 2.78
C SER A 143 34.29 3.42 2.04
N LEU A 144 34.57 4.07 0.91
CA LEU A 144 35.87 3.95 0.24
C LEU A 144 36.91 4.69 1.10
N ALA A 145 37.87 3.96 1.63
CA ALA A 145 39.04 4.53 2.28
C ALA A 145 40.17 4.57 1.24
N TYR A 146 40.90 5.69 1.21
CA TYR A 146 42.07 5.90 0.36
C TYR A 146 43.34 5.95 1.22
N ASP A 147 44.43 5.44 0.66
CA ASP A 147 45.74 5.58 1.24
C ASP A 147 46.28 7.02 1.07
N LYS A 148 47.39 7.33 1.72
CA LYS A 148 48.03 8.61 1.59
C LYS A 148 48.48 8.95 0.15
N ASP A 149 48.67 7.92 -0.63
CA ASP A 149 49.06 7.97 -2.06
C ASP A 149 47.84 8.01 -3.01
N GLY A 150 46.61 7.99 -2.47
CA GLY A 150 45.37 8.08 -3.23
C GLY A 150 44.85 6.76 -3.75
N ASP A 151 45.44 5.62 -3.39
CA ASP A 151 44.99 4.31 -3.78
C ASP A 151 43.81 3.82 -2.92
N PRO A 152 42.79 3.17 -3.51
CA PRO A 152 41.64 2.70 -2.77
C PRO A 152 41.98 1.53 -1.85
N LYS A 153 41.78 1.71 -0.55
CA LYS A 153 41.88 0.66 0.47
C LYS A 153 40.67 -0.28 0.39
N ARG A 154 40.79 -1.42 1.08
CA ARG A 154 39.65 -2.33 1.28
C ARG A 154 38.49 -1.60 1.95
N TYR A 155 37.27 -1.91 1.56
CA TYR A 155 36.07 -1.43 2.20
C TYR A 155 36.04 -1.85 3.68
N LEU A 156 35.94 -0.87 4.58
CA LEU A 156 35.69 -1.12 6.00
C LEU A 156 34.19 -1.07 6.27
N ARG A 157 33.68 -2.08 6.96
CA ARG A 157 32.31 -2.00 7.50
C ARG A 157 32.31 -0.99 8.65
N VAL A 158 31.43 0.02 8.59
CA VAL A 158 31.32 1.07 9.61
C VAL A 158 30.99 0.51 11.01
N ASN A 159 30.52 -0.73 11.09
CA ASN A 159 30.17 -1.41 12.34
C ASN A 159 31.32 -2.24 12.96
N GLU A 160 32.52 -2.17 12.39
CA GLU A 160 33.73 -2.88 12.89
C GLU A 160 34.76 -1.91 13.52
N ILE A 161 34.32 -0.67 13.82
CA ILE A 161 35.12 0.33 14.55
C ILE A 161 34.68 0.33 16.02
#